data_b3cc2f28feb07e3014ac0bd246bd51d5
#
_entry.id   b3cc2f28feb07e3014ac0bd246bd51d5
#
_cell.length_a   1.000
_cell.length_b   1.000
_cell.length_c   1.000
_cell.angle_alpha   90.00
_cell.angle_beta   90.00
_cell.angle_gamma   90.00
#
_symmetry.space_group_name_H-M   'P 1'
#
loop_
_entity.id
_entity.type
_entity.pdbx_description
1 polymer ?
#
loop_
_entity_poly.entity_id
_entity_poly.type
_entity_poly.pdbx_seq_one_letter_code
_entity_poly.pdbx_strand_id
1 'polypeptide(L)'
;MCKIFYSLIFFLFCINCASTKSSGDITIEDRYNQAMKYFKSKKYVRAQDEFNSVLILGSGSEYGDDAQYYLGESYFFNKEYILAIAEYEKLTRKMGFSPFVEKARFKICEAYRIESPSYYHDQNYTEKALSRYQEFLDDFPNSPHKNKVLESIAILRNKIGQKEFESGILYMKM
;
A
#
# COMPACT_ATOMS: atom_id res chain seq x y z
N MET A 1 -50.68 30.99 -42.55
CA MET A 1 -49.84 31.39 -41.41
C MET A 1 -49.42 30.23 -40.51
N CYS A 2 -50.03 29.04 -40.54
CA CYS A 2 -49.71 27.92 -39.64
C CYS A 2 -48.46 27.08 -40.05
N LYS A 3 -48.07 27.08 -41.33
CA LYS A 3 -46.89 26.26 -41.79
C LYS A 3 -45.54 26.87 -41.51
N ILE A 4 -45.46 28.17 -41.28
CA ILE A 4 -44.19 28.85 -40.95
C ILE A 4 -43.82 28.64 -39.49
N PHE A 5 -44.81 28.47 -38.62
CA PHE A 5 -44.61 28.26 -37.19
C PHE A 5 -44.01 26.86 -36.86
N TYR A 6 -44.35 25.83 -37.64
CA TYR A 6 -43.79 24.48 -37.47
C TYR A 6 -42.33 24.37 -37.97
N SER A 7 -41.97 25.15 -39.00
CA SER A 7 -40.58 25.17 -39.47
C SER A 7 -39.62 25.84 -38.49
N LEU A 8 -40.10 26.82 -37.71
CA LEU A 8 -39.26 27.52 -36.72
C LEU A 8 -39.02 26.70 -35.47
N ILE A 9 -39.96 25.81 -35.07
CA ILE A 9 -39.84 24.93 -33.93
C ILE A 9 -38.87 23.77 -34.23
N PHE A 10 -38.80 23.29 -35.50
CA PHE A 10 -37.86 22.22 -35.87
C PHE A 10 -36.42 22.68 -35.92
N PHE A 11 -36.13 23.98 -36.08
CA PHE A 11 -34.78 24.52 -36.14
C PHE A 11 -34.18 24.76 -34.74
N LEU A 12 -35.00 24.82 -33.69
CA LEU A 12 -34.56 25.04 -32.33
C LEU A 12 -34.07 23.73 -31.63
N PHE A 13 -34.35 22.56 -32.23
CA PHE A 13 -33.92 21.25 -31.64
C PHE A 13 -32.52 20.79 -32.09
N CYS A 14 -31.89 21.46 -33.07
CA CYS A 14 -30.58 21.04 -33.59
C CYS A 14 -29.37 21.73 -32.94
N ILE A 15 -29.55 22.59 -31.93
CA ILE A 15 -28.43 23.34 -31.31
C ILE A 15 -28.01 22.70 -29.95
N ASN A 16 -28.45 21.48 -29.65
CA ASN A 16 -28.01 20.79 -28.45
C ASN A 16 -27.01 19.66 -28.77
N CYS A 17 -26.12 19.87 -29.73
CA CYS A 17 -24.83 19.21 -29.73
C CYS A 17 -23.95 19.91 -28.70
N ALA A 18 -24.24 19.65 -27.41
CA ALA A 18 -23.32 19.93 -26.37
C ALA A 18 -21.99 19.30 -26.79
N SER A 19 -20.99 20.13 -27.00
CA SER A 19 -19.60 19.77 -27.04
C SER A 19 -19.34 18.76 -25.94
N THR A 20 -19.34 17.46 -26.25
CA THR A 20 -18.63 16.47 -25.47
C THR A 20 -17.20 16.96 -25.49
N LYS A 21 -16.76 17.58 -24.38
CA LYS A 21 -15.34 17.68 -24.09
C LYS A 21 -14.81 16.29 -24.38
N SER A 22 -14.02 16.13 -25.41
CA SER A 22 -13.10 15.03 -25.59
C SER A 22 -12.48 14.85 -24.20
N SER A 23 -12.77 13.75 -23.55
CA SER A 23 -11.99 13.33 -22.39
C SER A 23 -10.59 13.16 -22.94
N GLY A 24 -9.77 14.21 -22.82
CA GLY A 24 -8.35 14.13 -23.12
C GLY A 24 -7.86 12.89 -22.38
N ASP A 25 -7.15 12.02 -23.06
CA ASP A 25 -6.60 10.81 -22.46
C ASP A 25 -5.89 11.21 -21.17
N ILE A 26 -6.42 10.74 -20.02
CA ILE A 26 -5.87 11.04 -18.71
C ILE A 26 -4.46 10.46 -18.71
N THR A 27 -3.45 11.31 -18.55
CA THR A 27 -2.05 10.90 -18.57
C THR A 27 -1.71 10.07 -17.34
N ILE A 28 -0.60 9.32 -17.38
CA ILE A 28 -0.08 8.60 -16.23
C ILE A 28 0.22 9.56 -15.08
N GLU A 29 0.78 10.73 -15.41
CA GLU A 29 1.04 11.80 -14.45
C GLU A 29 -0.24 12.30 -13.77
N ASP A 30 -1.30 12.54 -14.54
CA ASP A 30 -2.59 12.98 -13.97
C ASP A 30 -3.16 11.95 -13.01
N ARG A 31 -3.08 10.65 -13.35
CA ARG A 31 -3.51 9.56 -12.48
C ARG A 31 -2.67 9.48 -11.21
N TYR A 32 -1.35 9.57 -11.34
CA TYR A 32 -0.46 9.59 -10.18
C TYR A 32 -0.77 10.76 -9.25
N ASN A 33 -0.92 11.97 -9.80
CA ASN A 33 -1.29 13.16 -9.05
C ASN A 33 -2.65 13.01 -8.35
N GLN A 34 -3.62 12.40 -9.01
CA GLN A 34 -4.93 12.10 -8.43
C GLN A 34 -4.83 11.07 -7.30
N ALA A 35 -4.04 10.00 -7.48
CA ALA A 35 -3.74 9.01 -6.45
C ALA A 35 -3.12 9.65 -5.20
N MET A 36 -2.10 10.49 -5.38
CA MET A 36 -1.46 11.24 -4.30
C MET A 36 -2.42 12.19 -3.59
N LYS A 37 -3.34 12.83 -4.30
CA LYS A 37 -4.39 13.67 -3.70
C LYS A 37 -5.31 12.84 -2.81
N TYR A 38 -5.75 11.66 -3.26
CA TYR A 38 -6.55 10.75 -2.45
C TYR A 38 -5.76 10.24 -1.23
N PHE A 39 -4.51 9.85 -1.40
CA PHE A 39 -3.64 9.39 -0.33
C PHE A 39 -3.47 10.47 0.76
N LYS A 40 -3.10 11.70 0.38
CA LYS A 40 -2.96 12.84 1.31
C LYS A 40 -4.28 13.18 2.02
N SER A 41 -5.42 12.94 1.36
CA SER A 41 -6.76 13.12 1.93
C SER A 41 -7.24 11.90 2.74
N LYS A 42 -6.37 10.91 3.00
CA LYS A 42 -6.67 9.66 3.72
C LYS A 42 -7.79 8.81 3.08
N LYS A 43 -8.07 9.02 1.80
CA LYS A 43 -9.02 8.22 1.02
C LYS A 43 -8.29 7.02 0.41
N TYR A 44 -7.78 6.13 1.29
CA TYR A 44 -6.82 5.10 0.91
C TYR A 44 -7.34 4.13 -0.15
N VAL A 45 -8.59 3.69 -0.07
CA VAL A 45 -9.19 2.80 -1.08
C VAL A 45 -9.17 3.45 -2.48
N ARG A 46 -9.54 4.74 -2.59
CA ARG A 46 -9.46 5.45 -3.87
C ARG A 46 -8.01 5.64 -4.35
N ALA A 47 -7.10 5.86 -3.41
CA ALA A 47 -5.67 5.93 -3.73
C ALA A 47 -5.15 4.60 -4.28
N GLN A 48 -5.57 3.46 -3.70
CA GLN A 48 -5.25 2.11 -4.19
C GLN A 48 -5.69 1.93 -5.65
N ASP A 49 -6.93 2.30 -5.98
CA ASP A 49 -7.47 2.18 -7.34
C ASP A 49 -6.65 2.99 -8.36
N GLU A 50 -6.31 4.23 -8.03
CA GLU A 50 -5.56 5.09 -8.94
C GLU A 50 -4.08 4.67 -9.04
N PHE A 51 -3.41 4.29 -7.93
CA PHE A 51 -2.04 3.76 -8.01
C PHE A 51 -1.98 2.45 -8.79
N ASN A 52 -2.95 1.54 -8.64
CA ASN A 52 -3.06 0.36 -9.47
C ASN A 52 -3.21 0.73 -10.96
N SER A 53 -4.01 1.74 -11.28
CA SER A 53 -4.15 2.22 -12.66
C SER A 53 -2.83 2.75 -13.22
N VAL A 54 -2.05 3.49 -12.43
CA VAL A 54 -0.69 3.93 -12.82
C VAL A 54 0.21 2.73 -13.13
N LEU A 55 0.19 1.70 -12.28
CA LEU A 55 1.03 0.50 -12.44
C LEU A 55 0.63 -0.34 -13.66
N ILE A 56 -0.66 -0.43 -13.98
CA ILE A 56 -1.16 -1.16 -15.16
C ILE A 56 -0.76 -0.44 -16.45
N LEU A 57 -0.90 0.87 -16.48
CA LEU A 57 -0.69 1.68 -17.69
C LEU A 57 0.77 2.06 -17.91
N GLY A 58 1.57 2.14 -16.85
CA GLY A 58 2.91 2.69 -16.92
C GLY A 58 3.86 2.23 -15.81
N SER A 59 3.94 0.92 -15.57
CA SER A 59 4.87 0.37 -14.55
C SER A 59 6.35 0.67 -14.85
N GLY A 60 6.71 0.91 -16.11
CA GLY A 60 8.04 1.33 -16.55
C GLY A 60 8.22 2.84 -16.65
N SER A 61 7.23 3.64 -16.26
CA SER A 61 7.33 5.10 -16.21
C SER A 61 8.14 5.56 -15.00
N GLU A 62 8.48 6.84 -14.98
CA GLU A 62 9.14 7.49 -13.84
C GLU A 62 8.27 7.45 -12.56
N TYR A 63 6.97 7.19 -12.67
CA TYR A 63 6.04 7.08 -11.54
C TYR A 63 5.87 5.63 -11.03
N GLY A 64 6.51 4.64 -11.66
CA GLY A 64 6.25 3.23 -11.41
C GLY A 64 6.62 2.79 -10.00
N ASP A 65 7.82 3.14 -9.52
CA ASP A 65 8.29 2.75 -8.19
C ASP A 65 7.61 3.58 -7.07
N ASP A 66 7.40 4.88 -7.30
CA ASP A 66 6.57 5.72 -6.43
C ASP A 66 5.16 5.14 -6.28
N ALA A 67 4.49 4.84 -7.38
CA ALA A 67 3.13 4.28 -7.36
C ALA A 67 3.09 2.93 -6.63
N GLN A 68 4.09 2.07 -6.84
CA GLN A 68 4.18 0.77 -6.16
C GLN A 68 4.38 0.94 -4.65
N TYR A 69 5.24 1.88 -4.24
CA TYR A 69 5.47 2.19 -2.83
C TYR A 69 4.20 2.76 -2.17
N TYR A 70 3.58 3.79 -2.77
CA TYR A 70 2.39 4.43 -2.21
C TYR A 70 1.12 3.56 -2.29
N LEU A 71 1.07 2.58 -3.20
CA LEU A 71 0.06 1.53 -3.16
C LEU A 71 0.20 0.70 -1.88
N GLY A 72 1.42 0.26 -1.55
CA GLY A 72 1.72 -0.42 -0.28
C GLY A 72 1.36 0.44 0.94
N GLU A 73 1.73 1.73 0.93
CA GLU A 73 1.36 2.67 2.00
C GLU A 73 -0.16 2.84 2.13
N SER A 74 -0.89 2.85 0.99
CA SER A 74 -2.35 2.97 1.01
C SER A 74 -3.01 1.76 1.66
N TYR A 75 -2.54 0.54 1.37
CA TYR A 75 -2.97 -0.67 2.07
C TYR A 75 -2.59 -0.63 3.55
N PHE A 76 -1.36 -0.21 3.86
CA PHE A 76 -0.88 -0.15 5.25
C PHE A 76 -1.74 0.79 6.11
N PHE A 77 -2.00 2.00 5.64
CA PHE A 77 -2.83 2.99 6.36
C PHE A 77 -4.32 2.62 6.38
N ASN A 78 -4.78 1.79 5.43
CA ASN A 78 -6.12 1.19 5.45
C ASN A 78 -6.20 -0.05 6.36
N LYS A 79 -5.08 -0.41 7.04
CA LYS A 79 -4.94 -1.58 7.93
C LYS A 79 -5.04 -2.94 7.21
N GLU A 80 -4.81 -2.98 5.93
CA GLU A 80 -4.76 -4.17 5.08
C GLU A 80 -3.31 -4.66 5.00
N TYR A 81 -2.73 -5.05 6.15
CA TYR A 81 -1.28 -5.24 6.30
C TYR A 81 -0.73 -6.37 5.42
N ILE A 82 -1.48 -7.43 5.20
CA ILE A 82 -1.06 -8.54 4.33
C ILE A 82 -0.96 -8.09 2.87
N LEU A 83 -1.91 -7.25 2.40
CA LEU A 83 -1.85 -6.68 1.06
C LEU A 83 -0.70 -5.65 0.95
N ALA A 84 -0.49 -4.85 1.98
CA ALA A 84 0.65 -3.94 2.04
C ALA A 84 1.99 -4.68 1.90
N ILE A 85 2.18 -5.79 2.63
CA ILE A 85 3.37 -6.65 2.53
C ILE A 85 3.57 -7.10 1.08
N ALA A 86 2.51 -7.60 0.43
CA ALA A 86 2.60 -8.07 -0.95
C ALA A 86 3.04 -6.96 -1.92
N GLU A 87 2.53 -5.73 -1.78
CA GLU A 87 2.90 -4.63 -2.65
C GLU A 87 4.35 -4.13 -2.38
N TYR A 88 4.78 -4.06 -1.12
CA TYR A 88 6.17 -3.74 -0.79
C TYR A 88 7.13 -4.84 -1.27
N GLU A 89 6.77 -6.12 -1.18
CA GLU A 89 7.60 -7.21 -1.72
C GLU A 89 7.69 -7.17 -3.25
N LYS A 90 6.62 -6.75 -3.96
CA LYS A 90 6.70 -6.50 -5.41
C LYS A 90 7.72 -5.40 -5.73
N LEU A 91 7.71 -4.29 -4.99
CA LEU A 91 8.69 -3.23 -5.15
C LEU A 91 10.11 -3.75 -4.95
N THR A 92 10.38 -4.40 -3.82
CA THR A 92 11.75 -4.84 -3.47
C THR A 92 12.29 -5.90 -4.41
N ARG A 93 11.42 -6.74 -5.02
CA ARG A 93 11.84 -7.77 -6.00
C ARG A 93 12.00 -7.23 -7.42
N LYS A 94 11.09 -6.35 -7.85
CA LYS A 94 11.05 -5.90 -9.26
C LYS A 94 11.78 -4.59 -9.49
N MET A 95 11.94 -3.78 -8.45
CA MET A 95 12.46 -2.43 -8.50
C MET A 95 13.60 -2.24 -7.48
N GLY A 96 14.56 -3.18 -7.49
CA GLY A 96 15.63 -3.25 -6.47
C GLY A 96 16.55 -2.03 -6.38
N PHE A 97 16.55 -1.16 -7.38
CA PHE A 97 17.29 0.11 -7.38
C PHE A 97 16.44 1.32 -6.95
N SER A 98 15.16 1.11 -6.62
CA SER A 98 14.28 2.18 -6.15
C SER A 98 14.78 2.77 -4.81
N PRO A 99 14.70 4.10 -4.63
CA PRO A 99 15.02 4.74 -3.35
C PRO A 99 14.06 4.35 -2.22
N PHE A 100 12.98 3.64 -2.55
CA PHE A 100 12.01 3.17 -1.58
C PHE A 100 12.31 1.78 -1.01
N VAL A 101 13.33 1.06 -1.50
CA VAL A 101 13.59 -0.33 -1.10
C VAL A 101 13.80 -0.45 0.41
N GLU A 102 14.65 0.38 1.03
CA GLU A 102 14.88 0.37 2.46
C GLU A 102 13.58 0.63 3.25
N LYS A 103 12.84 1.67 2.86
CA LYS A 103 11.56 2.01 3.50
C LYS A 103 10.54 0.89 3.36
N ALA A 104 10.42 0.29 2.18
CA ALA A 104 9.50 -0.81 1.92
C ALA A 104 9.84 -2.03 2.77
N ARG A 105 11.13 -2.40 2.88
CA ARG A 105 11.56 -3.52 3.76
C ARG A 105 11.27 -3.24 5.23
N PHE A 106 11.52 -2.03 5.69
CA PHE A 106 11.13 -1.65 7.06
C PHE A 106 9.61 -1.75 7.28
N LYS A 107 8.80 -1.32 6.30
CA LYS A 107 7.33 -1.41 6.37
C LYS A 107 6.82 -2.86 6.35
N ILE A 108 7.47 -3.76 5.64
CA ILE A 108 7.18 -5.20 5.71
C ILE A 108 7.36 -5.72 7.14
N CYS A 109 8.48 -5.36 7.78
CA CYS A 109 8.73 -5.74 9.18
C CYS A 109 7.64 -5.22 10.12
N GLU A 110 7.30 -3.94 9.99
CA GLU A 110 6.24 -3.31 10.79
C GLU A 110 4.87 -3.96 10.56
N ALA A 111 4.53 -4.29 9.32
CA ALA A 111 3.28 -4.96 8.99
C ALA A 111 3.19 -6.35 9.65
N TYR A 112 4.23 -7.18 9.54
CA TYR A 112 4.28 -8.47 10.24
C TYR A 112 4.24 -8.31 11.76
N ARG A 113 4.89 -7.28 12.32
CA ARG A 113 4.84 -6.99 13.75
C ARG A 113 3.42 -6.64 14.21
N ILE A 114 2.67 -5.88 13.42
CA ILE A 114 1.28 -5.52 13.74
C ILE A 114 0.37 -6.75 13.66
N GLU A 115 0.57 -7.62 12.68
CA GLU A 115 -0.16 -8.87 12.53
C GLU A 115 0.23 -9.94 13.58
N SER A 116 1.32 -9.73 14.33
CA SER A 116 1.76 -10.65 15.39
C SER A 116 0.73 -10.71 16.52
N PRO A 117 0.12 -11.87 16.77
CA PRO A 117 -0.95 -12.01 17.76
C PRO A 117 -0.45 -12.00 19.21
N SER A 118 -1.36 -12.10 20.17
CA SER A 118 -1.01 -12.31 21.57
C SER A 118 -0.25 -13.64 21.78
N TYR A 119 0.57 -13.73 22.84
CA TYR A 119 1.52 -14.83 23.06
C TYR A 119 0.89 -16.23 23.09
N TYR A 120 -0.37 -16.37 23.50
CA TYR A 120 -1.08 -17.66 23.62
C TYR A 120 -1.63 -18.17 22.27
N HIS A 121 -1.59 -17.38 21.21
CA HIS A 121 -1.95 -17.82 19.85
C HIS A 121 -0.76 -18.41 19.10
N ASP A 122 -1.00 -18.86 17.87
CA ASP A 122 0.05 -19.23 16.93
C ASP A 122 0.98 -18.05 16.63
N GLN A 123 2.30 -18.27 16.67
CA GLN A 123 3.30 -17.20 16.55
C GLN A 123 3.93 -17.07 15.16
N ASN A 124 3.31 -17.64 14.13
CA ASN A 124 3.82 -17.59 12.76
C ASN A 124 4.17 -16.16 12.29
N TYR A 125 3.27 -15.20 12.55
CA TYR A 125 3.53 -13.80 12.17
C TYR A 125 4.62 -13.15 13.04
N THR A 126 4.76 -13.56 14.30
CA THR A 126 5.83 -13.10 15.18
C THR A 126 7.20 -13.57 14.69
N GLU A 127 7.29 -14.84 14.28
CA GLU A 127 8.52 -15.43 13.73
C GLU A 127 8.88 -14.79 12.39
N LYS A 128 7.91 -14.59 11.51
CA LYS A 128 8.10 -13.85 10.26
C LYS A 128 8.60 -12.43 10.51
N ALA A 129 8.00 -11.71 11.46
CA ALA A 129 8.46 -10.38 11.82
C ALA A 129 9.92 -10.40 12.30
N LEU A 130 10.30 -11.34 13.17
CA LEU A 130 11.67 -11.48 13.66
C LEU A 130 12.67 -11.77 12.54
N SER A 131 12.32 -12.68 11.61
CA SER A 131 13.14 -12.98 10.43
C SER A 131 13.33 -11.73 9.56
N ARG A 132 12.25 -11.03 9.23
CA ARG A 132 12.31 -9.83 8.38
C ARG A 132 13.09 -8.68 9.05
N TYR A 133 12.97 -8.51 10.36
CA TYR A 133 13.79 -7.54 11.10
C TYR A 133 15.27 -7.89 11.10
N GLN A 134 15.63 -9.17 11.23
CA GLN A 134 17.03 -9.60 11.15
C GLN A 134 17.59 -9.34 9.74
N GLU A 135 16.89 -9.77 8.70
CA GLU A 135 17.24 -9.50 7.30
C GLU A 135 17.42 -7.98 7.04
N PHE A 136 16.54 -7.16 7.64
CA PHE A 136 16.65 -5.70 7.52
C PHE A 136 17.93 -5.15 8.14
N LEU A 137 18.32 -5.64 9.32
CA LEU A 137 19.56 -5.21 9.99
C LEU A 137 20.81 -5.64 9.21
N ASP A 138 20.77 -6.82 8.60
CA ASP A 138 21.88 -7.35 7.82
C ASP A 138 22.06 -6.56 6.51
N ASP A 139 20.96 -6.21 5.83
CA ASP A 139 20.98 -5.46 4.57
C ASP A 139 21.21 -3.95 4.78
N PHE A 140 20.73 -3.37 5.91
CA PHE A 140 20.78 -1.94 6.20
C PHE A 140 21.38 -1.63 7.59
N PRO A 141 22.66 -2.00 7.86
CA PRO A 141 23.27 -1.89 9.21
C PRO A 141 23.34 -0.44 9.71
N ASN A 142 23.32 0.55 8.82
CA ASN A 142 23.38 1.98 9.12
C ASN A 142 22.03 2.72 8.97
N SER A 143 20.93 1.96 8.88
CA SER A 143 19.59 2.54 8.74
C SER A 143 19.23 3.44 9.93
N PRO A 144 18.52 4.56 9.67
CA PRO A 144 17.96 5.40 10.74
C PRO A 144 16.90 4.65 11.56
N HIS A 145 16.34 3.54 11.02
CA HIS A 145 15.36 2.72 11.71
C HIS A 145 15.97 1.68 12.65
N LYS A 146 17.31 1.52 12.70
CA LYS A 146 18.01 0.47 13.45
C LYS A 146 17.56 0.36 14.91
N ASN A 147 17.52 1.46 15.64
CA ASN A 147 17.12 1.44 17.06
C ASN A 147 15.70 0.94 17.26
N LYS A 148 14.77 1.39 16.43
CA LYS A 148 13.38 0.94 16.45
C LYS A 148 13.24 -0.54 16.11
N VAL A 149 14.04 -1.03 15.17
CA VAL A 149 14.10 -2.45 14.80
C VAL A 149 14.57 -3.30 15.99
N LEU A 150 15.66 -2.91 16.65
CA LEU A 150 16.19 -3.62 17.82
C LEU A 150 15.17 -3.67 18.96
N GLU A 151 14.48 -2.57 19.23
CA GLU A 151 13.38 -2.53 20.22
C GLU A 151 12.24 -3.47 19.84
N SER A 152 11.81 -3.45 18.58
CA SER A 152 10.77 -4.34 18.08
C SER A 152 11.15 -5.81 18.20
N ILE A 153 12.40 -6.18 17.89
CA ILE A 153 12.94 -7.53 18.09
C ILE A 153 12.86 -7.95 19.55
N ALA A 154 13.26 -7.07 20.48
CA ALA A 154 13.22 -7.38 21.91
C ALA A 154 11.79 -7.66 22.39
N ILE A 155 10.81 -6.84 21.97
CA ILE A 155 9.39 -7.02 22.30
C ILE A 155 8.88 -8.37 21.76
N LEU A 156 9.18 -8.70 20.50
CA LEU A 156 8.71 -9.94 19.88
C LEU A 156 9.36 -11.18 20.50
N ARG A 157 10.67 -11.13 20.85
CA ARG A 157 11.37 -12.22 21.57
C ARG A 157 10.78 -12.44 22.95
N ASN A 158 10.47 -11.37 23.68
CA ASN A 158 9.81 -11.49 24.98
C ASN A 158 8.43 -12.15 24.86
N LYS A 159 7.67 -11.85 23.81
CA LYS A 159 6.38 -12.49 23.55
C LYS A 159 6.51 -14.00 23.34
N ILE A 160 7.51 -14.46 22.56
CA ILE A 160 7.78 -15.88 22.37
C ILE A 160 8.24 -16.51 23.68
N GLY A 161 9.16 -15.86 24.42
CA GLY A 161 9.64 -16.34 25.73
C GLY A 161 8.49 -16.50 26.74
N GLN A 162 7.52 -15.59 26.74
CA GLN A 162 6.35 -15.69 27.60
C GLN A 162 5.50 -16.92 27.21
N LYS A 163 5.27 -17.18 25.92
CA LYS A 163 4.55 -18.37 25.45
C LYS A 163 5.23 -19.65 25.93
N GLU A 164 6.55 -19.77 25.77
CA GLU A 164 7.29 -20.94 26.15
C GLU A 164 7.27 -21.15 27.69
N PHE A 165 7.41 -20.06 28.44
CA PHE A 165 7.34 -20.10 29.92
C PHE A 165 5.97 -20.59 30.42
N GLU A 166 4.88 -20.01 29.91
CA GLU A 166 3.50 -20.40 30.27
C GLU A 166 3.21 -21.85 29.88
N SER A 167 3.67 -22.27 28.69
CA SER A 167 3.56 -23.65 28.25
C SER A 167 4.31 -24.61 29.18
N GLY A 168 5.54 -24.26 29.60
CA GLY A 168 6.32 -25.05 30.55
C GLY A 168 5.63 -25.19 31.92
N ILE A 169 5.04 -24.11 32.45
CA ILE A 169 4.24 -24.16 33.67
C ILE A 169 3.05 -25.11 33.54
N LEU A 170 2.36 -25.06 32.39
CA LEU A 170 1.22 -25.95 32.16
C LEU A 170 1.65 -27.43 32.20
N TYR A 171 2.73 -27.79 31.51
CA TYR A 171 3.25 -29.18 31.53
C TYR A 171 3.68 -29.65 32.94
N MET A 172 4.22 -28.75 33.76
CA MET A 172 4.61 -29.13 35.16
C MET A 172 3.38 -29.37 36.04
N LYS A 173 2.21 -28.87 35.71
CA LYS A 173 0.95 -29.05 36.46
C LYS A 173 0.16 -30.27 36.04
N MET A 174 0.51 -30.87 34.91
CA MET A 174 -0.12 -32.10 34.39
C MET A 174 0.53 -33.34 34.92
#